data_b36adf11623f84ea2d9f17a6f7c416f9
#
_entry.id   b36adf11623f84ea2d9f17a6f7c416f9
#
_cell.length_a   1.000
_cell.length_b   1.000
_cell.length_c   1.000
_cell.angle_alpha   90.00
_cell.angle_beta   90.00
_cell.angle_gamma   90.00
#
_symmetry.space_group_name_H-M   'P 1'
#
loop_
_entity.id
_entity.type
_entity.pdbx_description
1 polymer ?
#
loop_
_entity_poly.entity_id
_entity_poly.type
_entity_poly.pdbx_seq_one_letter_code
_entity_poly.pdbx_strand_id
1 'polypeptide(L)'
;MLLLSSDVHHKALLKVLKETCIPTSDTESAFEGMVSTVLATNQISFTDDELPLEGRDHTLSMHIIVKCKDMIVARVLIDNGLTQNVCSMSILERLNMDTSLICPTTIIIRAFDGILQEMQGKIELAIGVGLMFFTVNF
;
A
#
# COMPACT_ATOMS: atom_id res chain seq x y z
N MET A 1 3.41 6.98 10.27
CA MET A 1 4.09 8.00 11.11
C MET A 1 3.16 8.97 11.84
N LEU A 2 1.89 9.09 11.48
CA LEU A 2 0.91 9.96 12.17
C LEU A 2 0.54 9.51 13.60
N LEU A 3 0.57 8.21 13.89
CA LEU A 3 0.28 7.68 15.25
C LEU A 3 1.41 7.94 16.26
N LEU A 4 2.64 8.13 15.80
CA LEU A 4 3.81 8.40 16.65
C LEU A 4 4.13 9.90 16.78
N SER A 5 3.61 10.73 15.88
CA SER A 5 3.85 12.18 15.89
C SER A 5 2.82 12.97 16.69
N SER A 6 1.75 12.34 17.16
CA SER A 6 0.72 12.98 17.98
C SER A 6 0.66 12.33 19.35
N ASP A 7 1.10 13.04 20.38
CA ASP A 7 1.03 12.60 21.77
C ASP A 7 -0.38 12.16 22.22
N VAL A 8 -1.42 12.75 21.63
CA VAL A 8 -2.81 12.42 21.92
C VAL A 8 -3.16 11.05 21.37
N HIS A 9 -2.78 10.74 20.12
CA HIS A 9 -3.03 9.43 19.49
C HIS A 9 -2.18 8.34 20.12
N HIS A 10 -0.93 8.63 20.48
CA HIS A 10 -0.06 7.70 21.18
C HIS A 10 -0.61 7.34 22.57
N LYS A 11 -1.07 8.32 23.35
CA LYS A 11 -1.71 8.08 24.64
C LYS A 11 -3.02 7.32 24.52
N ALA A 12 -3.84 7.62 23.50
CA ALA A 12 -5.09 6.91 23.26
C ALA A 12 -4.83 5.44 22.87
N LEU A 13 -3.85 5.18 22.00
CA LEU A 13 -3.45 3.83 21.62
C LEU A 13 -2.93 3.04 22.83
N LEU A 14 -2.03 3.62 23.63
CA LEU A 14 -1.52 2.99 24.83
C LEU A 14 -2.62 2.71 25.87
N LYS A 15 -3.64 3.56 25.97
CA LYS A 15 -4.79 3.33 26.84
C LYS A 15 -5.60 2.12 26.38
N VAL A 16 -5.95 2.05 25.09
CA VAL A 16 -6.70 0.92 24.52
C VAL A 16 -5.92 -0.40 24.67
N LEU A 17 -4.60 -0.38 24.42
CA LEU A 17 -3.75 -1.55 24.55
C LEU A 17 -3.60 -2.02 26.01
N LYS A 18 -3.60 -1.11 26.99
CA LYS A 18 -3.59 -1.44 28.42
C LYS A 18 -4.94 -1.96 28.93
N GLU A 19 -6.03 -1.53 28.34
CA GLU A 19 -7.39 -1.98 28.69
C GLU A 19 -7.74 -3.36 28.08
N THR A 20 -7.05 -3.77 27.01
CA THR A 20 -7.16 -5.13 26.45
C THR A 20 -6.29 -6.04 27.34
N CYS A 21 -6.92 -6.78 28.25
CA CYS A 21 -6.28 -7.67 29.21
C CYS A 21 -5.30 -8.65 28.54
N ILE A 22 -4.01 -8.32 28.57
CA ILE A 22 -2.92 -9.22 28.23
C ILE A 22 -2.21 -9.57 29.54
N PRO A 23 -1.97 -10.86 29.87
CA PRO A 23 -1.28 -11.25 31.11
C PRO A 23 0.12 -10.64 31.17
N THR A 24 0.46 -10.05 32.29
CA THR A 24 1.51 -9.03 32.46
C THR A 24 2.94 -9.54 32.66
N SER A 25 3.30 -10.79 32.37
CA SER A 25 4.64 -11.26 32.75
C SER A 25 5.69 -11.37 31.64
N ASP A 26 5.28 -11.43 30.35
CA ASP A 26 6.27 -11.59 29.26
C ASP A 26 6.03 -10.70 28.03
N THR A 27 5.14 -9.73 28.16
CA THR A 27 4.49 -9.11 27.01
C THR A 27 5.09 -7.76 26.58
N GLU A 28 5.74 -7.02 27.47
CA GLU A 28 6.30 -5.70 27.11
C GLU A 28 7.43 -5.85 26.09
N SER A 29 8.35 -6.78 26.29
CA SER A 29 9.48 -7.01 25.37
C SER A 29 9.02 -7.59 24.01
N ALA A 30 8.03 -8.50 24.03
CA ALA A 30 7.47 -9.07 22.81
C ALA A 30 6.68 -8.02 22.01
N PHE A 31 5.93 -7.16 22.71
CA PHE A 31 5.17 -6.08 22.08
C PHE A 31 6.07 -4.99 21.52
N GLU A 32 7.12 -4.56 22.25
CA GLU A 32 8.12 -3.62 21.74
C GLU A 32 8.86 -4.19 20.52
N GLY A 33 9.17 -5.48 20.52
CA GLY A 33 9.74 -6.17 19.38
C GLY A 33 8.80 -6.16 18.17
N MET A 34 7.52 -6.41 18.39
CA MET A 34 6.51 -6.43 17.33
C MET A 34 6.28 -5.02 16.75
N VAL A 35 6.14 -4.00 17.60
CA VAL A 35 6.01 -2.60 17.18
C VAL A 35 7.28 -2.14 16.44
N SER A 36 8.47 -2.49 16.93
CA SER A 36 9.73 -2.17 16.28
C SER A 36 9.86 -2.84 14.91
N THR A 37 9.39 -4.08 14.77
CA THR A 37 9.38 -4.80 13.49
C THR A 37 8.43 -4.15 12.49
N VAL A 38 7.21 -3.79 12.90
CA VAL A 38 6.23 -3.08 12.06
C VAL A 38 6.75 -1.71 11.62
N LEU A 39 7.47 -1.01 12.50
CA LEU A 39 8.06 0.30 12.19
C LEU A 39 9.30 0.20 11.29
N ALA A 40 10.07 -0.88 11.42
CA ALA A 40 11.33 -1.05 10.67
C ALA A 40 11.12 -1.52 9.22
N THR A 41 10.02 -2.21 8.92
CA THR A 41 9.91 -2.89 7.65
C THR A 41 9.19 -2.10 6.57
N ASN A 42 8.33 -1.12 6.84
CA ASN A 42 7.50 -0.45 5.82
C ASN A 42 6.99 -1.43 4.72
N GLN A 43 6.95 -2.72 5.03
CA GLN A 43 6.58 -3.79 4.12
C GLN A 43 5.23 -4.36 4.54
N ILE A 44 4.37 -4.56 3.56
CA ILE A 44 3.19 -5.40 3.75
C ILE A 44 3.70 -6.85 3.75
N SER A 45 3.56 -7.54 4.87
CA SER A 45 3.91 -8.95 5.00
C SER A 45 2.64 -9.76 5.27
N PHE A 46 2.59 -10.95 4.70
CA PHE A 46 1.50 -11.91 4.93
C PHE A 46 2.08 -13.14 5.64
N THR A 47 1.36 -13.64 6.62
CA THR A 47 1.67 -14.92 7.27
C THR A 47 1.10 -16.08 6.45
N ASP A 48 1.61 -17.29 6.69
CA ASP A 48 1.12 -18.47 5.98
C ASP A 48 -0.38 -18.75 6.25
N ASP A 49 -0.89 -18.32 7.40
CA ASP A 49 -2.32 -18.45 7.78
C ASP A 49 -3.23 -17.46 7.00
N GLU A 50 -2.67 -16.43 6.43
CA GLU A 50 -3.39 -15.44 5.61
C GLU A 50 -3.39 -15.81 4.11
N LEU A 51 -2.68 -16.88 3.75
CA LEU A 51 -2.66 -17.38 2.39
C LEU A 51 -3.94 -18.17 2.07
N PRO A 52 -4.39 -18.18 0.80
CA PRO A 52 -5.48 -19.03 0.38
C PRO A 52 -5.13 -20.52 0.54
N LEU A 53 -6.14 -21.38 0.55
CA LEU A 53 -5.97 -22.84 0.74
C LEU A 53 -5.04 -23.47 -0.30
N GLU A 54 -4.93 -22.88 -1.48
CA GLU A 54 -4.03 -23.29 -2.55
C GLU A 54 -2.55 -22.99 -2.24
N GLY A 55 -2.30 -22.29 -1.14
CA GLY A 55 -0.95 -21.96 -0.68
C GLY A 55 -0.23 -20.95 -1.55
N ARG A 56 1.11 -21.02 -1.58
CA ARG A 56 1.98 -20.07 -2.31
C ARG A 56 1.97 -20.24 -3.81
N ASP A 57 1.52 -21.39 -4.31
CA ASP A 57 1.50 -21.73 -5.73
C ASP A 57 0.19 -21.33 -6.43
N HIS A 58 -0.67 -20.51 -5.76
CA HIS A 58 -1.91 -20.07 -6.37
C HIS A 58 -1.66 -19.10 -7.53
N THR A 59 -2.50 -19.21 -8.54
CA THR A 59 -2.49 -18.31 -9.72
C THR A 59 -3.45 -17.13 -9.59
N LEU A 60 -4.03 -16.91 -8.41
CA LEU A 60 -4.97 -15.85 -8.17
C LEU A 60 -4.27 -14.51 -8.11
N SER A 61 -4.83 -13.54 -8.82
CA SER A 61 -4.32 -12.17 -8.80
C SER A 61 -4.56 -11.51 -7.44
N MET A 62 -3.50 -10.97 -6.85
CA MET A 62 -3.60 -10.22 -5.59
C MET A 62 -4.08 -8.81 -5.85
N HIS A 63 -5.14 -8.40 -5.18
CA HIS A 63 -5.69 -7.04 -5.27
C HIS A 63 -5.73 -6.38 -3.90
N ILE A 64 -5.42 -5.09 -3.88
CA ILE A 64 -5.58 -4.26 -2.69
C ILE A 64 -6.56 -3.12 -2.96
N ILE A 65 -7.06 -2.55 -1.88
CA ILE A 65 -7.87 -1.33 -1.89
C ILE A 65 -6.97 -0.18 -1.51
N VAL A 66 -6.94 0.86 -2.33
CA VAL A 66 -6.18 2.08 -2.03
C VAL A 66 -7.10 3.29 -2.00
N LYS A 67 -6.73 4.27 -1.21
CA LYS A 67 -7.36 5.58 -1.18
C LYS A 67 -6.45 6.58 -1.90
N CYS A 68 -7.00 7.31 -2.87
CA CYS A 68 -6.30 8.43 -3.50
C CYS A 68 -7.18 9.67 -3.42
N LYS A 69 -6.69 10.73 -2.79
CA LYS A 69 -7.52 11.88 -2.38
C LYS A 69 -8.73 11.40 -1.57
N ASP A 70 -9.94 11.73 -2.02
CA ASP A 70 -11.21 11.35 -1.37
C ASP A 70 -11.87 10.13 -2.00
N MET A 71 -11.22 9.48 -2.95
CA MET A 71 -11.75 8.34 -3.69
C MET A 71 -11.07 7.03 -3.31
N ILE A 72 -11.88 5.96 -3.34
CA ILE A 72 -11.41 4.59 -3.12
C ILE A 72 -11.28 3.90 -4.46
N VAL A 73 -10.11 3.32 -4.71
CA VAL A 73 -9.84 2.44 -5.85
C VAL A 73 -9.80 1.01 -5.32
N ALA A 74 -10.85 0.24 -5.62
CA ALA A 74 -11.13 -1.04 -4.95
C ALA A 74 -10.38 -2.25 -5.52
N ARG A 75 -9.72 -2.14 -6.66
CA ARG A 75 -9.09 -3.28 -7.33
C ARG A 75 -7.75 -2.85 -7.94
N VAL A 76 -6.78 -2.62 -7.08
CA VAL A 76 -5.41 -2.36 -7.52
C VAL A 76 -4.66 -3.68 -7.52
N LEU A 77 -4.23 -4.12 -8.67
CA LEU A 77 -3.47 -5.35 -8.84
C LEU A 77 -2.04 -5.15 -8.30
N ILE A 78 -1.60 -6.10 -7.51
CA ILE A 78 -0.20 -6.21 -7.10
C ILE A 78 0.50 -7.19 -8.04
N ASP A 79 1.50 -6.69 -8.75
CA ASP A 79 2.31 -7.48 -9.66
C ASP A 79 3.79 -7.21 -9.38
N ASN A 80 4.45 -8.17 -8.77
CA ASN A 80 5.87 -8.08 -8.44
C ASN A 80 6.80 -8.32 -9.64
N GLY A 81 6.25 -8.73 -10.77
CA GLY A 81 6.97 -8.87 -12.04
C GLY A 81 7.09 -7.55 -12.82
N LEU A 82 6.30 -6.54 -12.49
CA LEU A 82 6.39 -5.23 -13.12
C LEU A 82 7.51 -4.38 -12.53
N THR A 83 8.29 -3.77 -13.38
CA THR A 83 9.38 -2.86 -12.98
C THR A 83 8.87 -1.44 -12.67
N GLN A 84 7.65 -1.12 -13.06
CA GLN A 84 7.04 0.20 -12.90
C GLN A 84 5.57 0.08 -12.53
N ASN A 85 5.08 1.04 -11.74
CA ASN A 85 3.66 1.14 -11.47
C ASN A 85 2.94 1.73 -12.68
N VAL A 86 1.78 1.20 -13.00
CA VAL A 86 0.98 1.63 -14.15
C VAL A 86 -0.38 2.09 -13.70
N CYS A 87 -0.79 3.27 -14.15
CA CYS A 87 -2.12 3.82 -13.94
C CYS A 87 -2.76 4.19 -15.28
N SER A 88 -4.00 3.77 -15.51
CA SER A 88 -4.71 4.13 -16.74
C SER A 88 -5.22 5.57 -16.67
N MET A 89 -5.27 6.25 -17.82
CA MET A 89 -5.83 7.60 -17.94
C MET A 89 -7.27 7.68 -17.43
N SER A 90 -8.07 6.64 -17.67
CA SER A 90 -9.46 6.59 -17.19
C SER A 90 -9.57 6.60 -15.65
N ILE A 91 -8.59 6.06 -14.96
CA ILE A 91 -8.52 6.15 -13.49
C ILE A 91 -8.14 7.56 -13.07
N LEU A 92 -7.15 8.19 -13.71
CA LEU A 92 -6.75 9.57 -13.43
C LEU A 92 -7.91 10.56 -13.62
N GLU A 93 -8.68 10.39 -14.70
CA GLU A 93 -9.90 11.18 -14.96
C GLU A 93 -10.93 10.99 -13.86
N ARG A 94 -11.21 9.76 -13.45
CA ARG A 94 -12.14 9.46 -12.35
C ARG A 94 -11.68 10.04 -11.01
N LEU A 95 -10.37 10.09 -10.77
CA LEU A 95 -9.77 10.70 -9.58
C LEU A 95 -9.76 12.24 -9.65
N ASN A 96 -10.28 12.85 -10.72
CA ASN A 96 -10.19 14.28 -10.99
C ASN A 96 -8.77 14.80 -10.82
N MET A 97 -7.79 14.06 -11.38
CA MET A 97 -6.40 14.47 -11.37
C MET A 97 -6.17 15.49 -12.48
N ASP A 98 -5.38 16.51 -12.15
CA ASP A 98 -4.95 17.47 -13.15
C ASP A 98 -3.92 16.81 -14.09
N THR A 99 -4.33 16.61 -15.33
CA THR A 99 -3.48 15.98 -16.35
C THR A 99 -2.27 16.86 -16.74
N SER A 100 -2.28 18.14 -16.39
CA SER A 100 -1.11 19.01 -16.56
C SER A 100 0.08 18.62 -15.67
N LEU A 101 -0.17 17.82 -14.62
CA LEU A 101 0.86 17.27 -13.74
C LEU A 101 1.58 16.06 -14.34
N ILE A 102 1.11 15.54 -15.47
CA ILE A 102 1.76 14.43 -16.16
C ILE A 102 3.02 14.93 -16.84
N CYS A 103 4.17 14.46 -16.38
CA CYS A 103 5.46 14.73 -17.03
C CYS A 103 5.64 13.80 -18.22
N PRO A 104 5.70 14.30 -19.46
CA PRO A 104 5.86 13.47 -20.66
C PRO A 104 7.07 12.54 -20.56
N THR A 105 6.96 11.33 -21.11
CA THR A 105 8.05 10.36 -21.18
C THR A 105 8.07 9.67 -22.53
N THR A 106 9.22 9.16 -22.90
CA THR A 106 9.39 8.34 -24.13
C THR A 106 9.45 6.83 -23.81
N ILE A 107 9.01 6.45 -22.62
CA ILE A 107 9.03 5.04 -22.22
C ILE A 107 7.97 4.26 -22.99
N ILE A 108 8.38 3.12 -23.51
CA ILE A 108 7.50 2.13 -24.16
C ILE A 108 7.46 0.89 -23.29
N ILE A 109 6.27 0.46 -22.96
CA ILE A 109 6.05 -0.79 -22.23
C ILE A 109 5.58 -1.86 -23.22
N ARG A 110 6.14 -3.06 -23.06
CA ARG A 110 5.64 -4.23 -23.76
C ARG A 110 4.61 -4.95 -22.91
N ALA A 111 3.39 -5.05 -23.40
CA ALA A 111 2.34 -5.82 -22.77
C ALA A 111 2.59 -7.34 -22.92
N PHE A 112 1.88 -8.16 -22.16
CA PHE A 112 2.02 -9.62 -22.17
C PHE A 112 1.74 -10.26 -23.54
N ASP A 113 0.88 -9.65 -24.33
CA ASP A 113 0.54 -10.03 -25.71
C ASP A 113 1.62 -9.63 -26.74
N GLY A 114 2.71 -8.99 -26.27
CA GLY A 114 3.79 -8.50 -27.08
C GLY A 114 3.54 -7.13 -27.73
N ILE A 115 2.37 -6.54 -27.53
CA ILE A 115 2.03 -5.22 -28.06
C ILE A 115 2.82 -4.16 -27.31
N LEU A 116 3.43 -3.25 -28.08
CA LEU A 116 4.12 -2.08 -27.52
C LEU A 116 3.10 -0.99 -27.25
N GLN A 117 3.11 -0.48 -26.00
CA GLN A 117 2.27 0.63 -25.60
C GLN A 117 3.15 1.82 -25.21
N GLU A 118 2.90 2.97 -25.83
CA GLU A 118 3.53 4.23 -25.45
C GLU A 118 2.90 4.76 -24.18
N MET A 119 3.76 5.12 -23.23
CA MET A 119 3.35 5.78 -22.00
C MET A 119 3.10 7.27 -22.28
N GLN A 120 2.02 7.80 -21.73
CA GLN A 120 1.70 9.23 -21.87
C GLN A 120 2.62 10.10 -21.03
N GLY A 121 3.10 9.59 -19.92
CA GLY A 121 3.98 10.32 -19.03
C GLY A 121 4.10 9.67 -17.67
N LYS A 122 4.68 10.40 -16.74
CA LYS A 122 4.80 10.02 -15.33
C LYS A 122 4.02 10.99 -14.48
N ILE A 123 3.34 10.46 -13.47
CA ILE A 123 2.63 11.25 -12.47
C ILE A 123 2.92 10.71 -11.08
N GLU A 124 3.11 11.63 -10.13
CA GLU A 124 3.27 11.27 -8.72
C GLU A 124 1.93 11.38 -8.01
N LEU A 125 1.51 10.32 -7.33
CA LEU A 125 0.26 10.25 -6.61
C LEU A 125 0.49 9.90 -5.14
N ALA A 126 -0.22 10.58 -4.25
CA ALA A 126 -0.31 10.19 -2.85
C ALA A 126 -1.42 9.15 -2.71
N ILE A 127 -1.06 7.94 -2.35
CA ILE A 127 -2.00 6.83 -2.13
C ILE A 127 -1.97 6.37 -0.68
N GLY A 128 -3.14 6.04 -0.16
CA GLY A 128 -3.32 5.46 1.18
C GLY A 128 -3.60 3.97 1.08
N VAL A 129 -2.84 3.18 1.82
CA VAL A 129 -3.05 1.74 1.98
C VAL A 129 -3.22 1.46 3.47
N GLY A 130 -4.40 1.04 3.87
CA GLY A 130 -4.75 0.95 5.29
C GLY A 130 -4.62 2.29 5.99
N LEU A 131 -3.77 2.37 6.99
CA LEU A 131 -3.50 3.59 7.77
C LEU A 131 -2.28 4.39 7.28
N MET A 132 -1.58 3.89 6.25
CA MET A 132 -0.35 4.48 5.75
C MET A 132 -0.59 5.22 4.44
N PHE A 133 0.19 6.30 4.23
CA PHE A 133 0.19 7.04 2.98
C PHE A 133 1.58 6.96 2.33
N PHE A 134 1.57 6.76 1.03
CA PHE A 134 2.77 6.63 0.21
C PHE A 134 2.70 7.58 -0.96
N THR A 135 3.83 8.17 -1.30
CA THR A 135 4.00 8.90 -2.56
C THR A 135 4.57 7.95 -3.59
N VAL A 136 3.82 7.71 -4.66
CA VAL A 136 4.12 6.68 -5.66
C VAL A 136 4.14 7.30 -7.04
N ASN A 137 5.16 6.96 -7.83
CA ASN A 137 5.26 7.33 -9.23
C ASN A 137 4.59 6.25 -10.10
N PHE A 138 3.72 6.73 -10.98
CA PHE A 138 3.04 5.93 -12.00
C PHE A 138 3.42 6.36 -13.38
#